data_bf47735b13f3ca071e0061a5c86fafa5
#
_entry.id   bf47735b13f3ca071e0061a5c86fafa5
#
_cell.length_a   1.000
_cell.length_b   1.000
_cell.length_c   1.000
_cell.angle_alpha   90.00
_cell.angle_beta   90.00
_cell.angle_gamma   90.00
#
_symmetry.space_group_name_H-M   'P 1'
#
loop_
_entity.id
_entity.type
_entity.pdbx_description
1 polymer ?
#
loop_
_entity_poly.entity_id
_entity_poly.type
_entity_poly.pdbx_seq_one_letter_code
_entity_poly.pdbx_strand_id
1 'polypeptide(L)'
;DEIFEINAPFNGKGKSILKTVNRFRGIDWGNSNFAIAYDYWWNTRNEKTYVFNPSNNKKSTIIFDRNYQDSYSDPGFFISERNSFNKNVIKINSGKAFLIGDGFSDTGQFPFIDQFDTKSFEKKRLYQSSYLDKYESIYDFDPVKKELFVRIESSVDFPNYFFKTLSENNLRKITSFQSPFEKIKDAYKEVIKYQRSDGLELSGVLYLPVNYNLQSKEKLPMILWAYPR
;
A
#
# COMPACT_ATOMS: atom_id res chain seq x y z
N ASP A 1 18.24 -12.15 12.89
CA ASP A 1 17.71 -12.16 14.27
C ASP A 1 16.99 -13.48 14.56
N GLU A 2 16.77 -13.76 15.86
CA GLU A 2 16.00 -14.93 16.31
C GLU A 2 14.92 -14.49 17.26
N ILE A 3 13.69 -14.95 17.04
CA ILE A 3 12.50 -14.57 17.76
C ILE A 3 12.08 -15.72 18.68
N PHE A 4 11.83 -15.42 19.95
CA PHE A 4 11.48 -16.39 20.97
C PHE A 4 10.10 -16.14 21.54
N GLU A 5 9.38 -17.21 21.80
CA GLU A 5 8.12 -17.23 22.55
C GLU A 5 8.40 -17.68 23.99
N ILE A 6 7.80 -17.01 24.96
CA ILE A 6 7.81 -17.40 26.37
C ILE A 6 6.39 -17.37 26.88
N ASN A 7 5.91 -18.49 27.38
CA ASN A 7 4.59 -18.60 27.98
C ASN A 7 4.53 -17.91 29.35
N ALA A 8 3.37 -17.33 29.67
CA ALA A 8 3.11 -16.83 31.01
C ALA A 8 3.28 -17.97 32.05
N PRO A 9 3.82 -17.68 33.24
CA PRO A 9 4.19 -16.38 33.83
C PRO A 9 5.58 -15.86 33.45
N PHE A 10 6.13 -16.21 32.28
CA PHE A 10 7.39 -15.71 31.69
C PHE A 10 8.68 -16.09 32.46
N ASN A 11 8.64 -17.15 33.24
CA ASN A 11 9.76 -17.66 34.03
C ASN A 11 10.46 -18.88 33.40
N GLY A 12 10.00 -19.31 32.23
CA GLY A 12 10.56 -20.43 31.48
C GLY A 12 11.67 -20.03 30.50
N LYS A 13 12.25 -21.03 29.85
CA LYS A 13 13.15 -20.81 28.72
C LYS A 13 12.33 -20.43 27.47
N GLY A 14 12.79 -19.40 26.74
CA GLY A 14 12.21 -19.03 25.46
C GLY A 14 12.35 -20.18 24.44
N LYS A 15 11.28 -20.42 23.69
CA LYS A 15 11.25 -21.33 22.55
C LYS A 15 11.42 -20.51 21.27
N SER A 16 12.46 -20.81 20.49
CA SER A 16 12.67 -20.16 19.19
C SER A 16 11.50 -20.48 18.26
N ILE A 17 10.85 -19.45 17.71
CA ILE A 17 9.72 -19.60 16.79
C ILE A 17 10.08 -19.21 15.35
N LEU A 18 11.08 -18.34 15.16
CA LEU A 18 11.49 -17.87 13.85
C LEU A 18 12.95 -17.38 13.87
N LYS A 19 13.67 -17.61 12.78
CA LYS A 19 14.95 -16.97 12.47
C LYS A 19 14.82 -16.18 11.18
N THR A 20 15.28 -14.92 11.18
CA THR A 20 15.31 -14.04 10.02
C THR A 20 16.75 -13.89 9.50
N VAL A 21 16.88 -13.64 8.21
CA VAL A 21 18.18 -13.38 7.56
C VAL A 21 18.67 -11.98 7.92
N ASN A 22 17.78 -11.00 7.77
CA ASN A 22 18.04 -9.60 8.07
C ASN A 22 17.57 -9.24 9.50
N ARG A 23 17.50 -7.93 9.80
CA ARG A 23 16.95 -7.45 11.06
C ARG A 23 15.44 -7.60 11.10
N PHE A 24 14.96 -8.24 12.14
CA PHE A 24 13.54 -8.40 12.39
C PHE A 24 12.83 -7.04 12.50
N ARG A 25 11.70 -6.91 11.80
CA ARG A 25 10.86 -5.70 11.77
C ARG A 25 9.54 -5.87 12.52
N GLY A 26 8.87 -7.02 12.38
CA GLY A 26 7.58 -7.25 13.00
C GLY A 26 6.92 -8.56 12.58
N ILE A 27 5.78 -8.85 13.22
CA ILE A 27 4.93 -9.99 12.93
C ILE A 27 3.49 -9.50 12.78
N ASP A 28 2.83 -9.95 11.71
CA ASP A 28 1.39 -9.90 11.56
C ASP A 28 0.83 -11.29 11.86
N TRP A 29 0.10 -11.39 12.96
CA TRP A 29 -0.53 -12.62 13.39
C TRP A 29 -1.80 -12.89 12.59
N GLY A 30 -1.99 -14.11 12.11
CA GLY A 30 -3.23 -14.55 11.48
C GLY A 30 -4.03 -15.46 12.43
N ASN A 31 -3.63 -16.74 12.48
CA ASN A 31 -4.24 -17.72 13.37
C ASN A 31 -3.16 -18.67 13.91
N SER A 32 -3.57 -19.76 14.59
CA SER A 32 -2.65 -20.75 15.17
C SER A 32 -1.70 -21.41 14.16
N ASN A 33 -2.02 -21.37 12.87
CA ASN A 33 -1.27 -22.06 11.82
C ASN A 33 -0.63 -21.12 10.79
N PHE A 34 -0.92 -19.82 10.86
CA PHE A 34 -0.47 -18.85 9.86
C PHE A 34 -0.14 -17.52 10.51
N ALA A 35 1.07 -17.06 10.31
CA ALA A 35 1.54 -15.72 10.64
C ALA A 35 2.58 -15.28 9.60
N ILE A 36 2.72 -13.98 9.44
CA ILE A 36 3.67 -13.32 8.54
C ILE A 36 4.69 -12.59 9.40
N ALA A 37 5.97 -12.72 9.05
CA ALA A 37 7.03 -11.93 9.66
C ALA A 37 7.82 -11.18 8.60
N TYR A 38 8.40 -10.08 9.00
CA TYR A 38 9.16 -9.19 8.14
C TYR A 38 10.55 -8.97 8.71
N ASP A 39 11.54 -8.95 7.82
CA ASP A 39 12.87 -8.44 8.11
C ASP A 39 13.30 -7.42 7.08
N TYR A 40 14.34 -6.64 7.36
CA TYR A 40 14.93 -5.73 6.38
C TYR A 40 16.40 -5.46 6.68
N TRP A 41 17.13 -5.03 5.65
CA TRP A 41 18.51 -4.59 5.80
C TRP A 41 18.72 -3.25 5.10
N TRP A 42 19.06 -2.25 5.90
CA TRP A 42 19.18 -0.86 5.43
C TRP A 42 20.20 -0.69 4.30
N ASN A 43 21.40 -1.30 4.41
CA ASN A 43 22.48 -1.06 3.45
C ASN A 43 22.17 -1.57 2.05
N THR A 44 21.45 -2.69 1.94
CA THR A 44 21.08 -3.31 0.66
C THR A 44 19.67 -2.99 0.22
N ARG A 45 18.89 -2.29 1.08
CA ARG A 45 17.46 -2.06 0.87
C ARG A 45 16.66 -3.35 0.72
N ASN A 46 17.21 -4.48 1.12
CA ASN A 46 16.54 -5.77 1.03
C ASN A 46 15.51 -5.95 2.15
N GLU A 47 14.38 -6.51 1.80
CA GLU A 47 13.29 -6.90 2.67
C GLU A 47 12.89 -8.34 2.34
N LYS A 48 12.65 -9.15 3.37
CA LYS A 48 12.08 -10.50 3.22
C LYS A 48 10.81 -10.62 4.03
N THR A 49 9.84 -11.27 3.44
CA THR A 49 8.56 -11.62 4.07
C THR A 49 8.49 -13.13 4.25
N TYR A 50 8.22 -13.55 5.46
CA TYR A 50 8.18 -14.97 5.86
C TYR A 50 6.77 -15.38 6.21
N VAL A 51 6.34 -16.55 5.74
CA VAL A 51 5.23 -17.29 6.35
C VAL A 51 5.80 -18.29 7.35
N PHE A 52 5.21 -18.36 8.52
CA PHE A 52 5.51 -19.39 9.50
C PHE A 52 4.24 -19.88 10.20
N ASN A 53 4.32 -21.08 10.78
CA ASN A 53 3.24 -21.65 11.58
C ASN A 53 3.54 -21.45 13.07
N PRO A 54 2.76 -20.60 13.78
CA PRO A 54 2.99 -20.36 15.21
C PRO A 54 2.93 -21.62 16.09
N SER A 55 2.05 -22.57 15.76
CA SER A 55 1.92 -23.83 16.51
C SER A 55 3.00 -24.85 16.18
N ASN A 56 3.68 -24.71 15.05
CA ASN A 56 4.70 -25.64 14.58
C ASN A 56 5.86 -24.87 13.93
N ASN A 57 6.79 -24.43 14.74
CA ASN A 57 7.93 -23.59 14.35
C ASN A 57 9.08 -24.29 13.61
N LYS A 58 8.84 -25.48 13.05
CA LYS A 58 9.90 -26.26 12.38
C LYS A 58 10.40 -25.67 11.07
N LYS A 59 9.60 -24.83 10.40
CA LYS A 59 9.96 -24.27 9.09
C LYS A 59 9.22 -22.96 8.81
N SER A 60 9.94 -21.92 8.44
CA SER A 60 9.42 -20.72 7.79
C SER A 60 9.73 -20.78 6.28
N THR A 61 8.90 -20.09 5.49
CA THR A 61 9.09 -19.96 4.04
C THR A 61 9.16 -18.49 3.68
N ILE A 62 10.17 -18.09 2.93
CA ILE A 62 10.25 -16.74 2.36
C ILE A 62 9.30 -16.70 1.17
N ILE A 63 8.33 -15.80 1.21
CA ILE A 63 7.32 -15.60 0.15
C ILE A 63 7.63 -14.37 -0.70
N PHE A 64 8.30 -13.37 -0.14
CA PHE A 64 8.81 -12.21 -0.87
C PHE A 64 10.24 -11.93 -0.44
N ASP A 65 11.09 -11.61 -1.43
CA ASP A 65 12.48 -11.21 -1.26
C ASP A 65 12.77 -10.10 -2.28
N ARG A 66 12.82 -8.84 -1.82
CA ARG A 66 12.82 -7.68 -2.71
C ARG A 66 13.63 -6.49 -2.17
N ASN A 67 13.88 -5.54 -3.03
CA ASN A 67 14.28 -4.20 -2.60
C ASN A 67 13.02 -3.43 -2.16
N TYR A 68 12.93 -3.03 -0.89
CA TYR A 68 11.75 -2.33 -0.37
C TYR A 68 11.55 -0.91 -0.94
N GLN A 69 12.53 -0.35 -1.63
CA GLN A 69 12.40 0.92 -2.35
C GLN A 69 11.86 0.75 -3.77
N ASP A 70 11.81 -0.48 -4.28
CA ASP A 70 11.21 -0.78 -5.57
C ASP A 70 9.69 -0.86 -5.46
N SER A 71 9.03 0.25 -5.77
CA SER A 71 7.56 0.34 -5.74
C SER A 71 6.88 -0.50 -6.82
N TYR A 72 7.58 -0.84 -7.91
CA TYR A 72 7.01 -1.63 -9.00
C TYR A 72 6.83 -3.10 -8.63
N SER A 73 7.73 -3.64 -7.79
CA SER A 73 7.65 -5.02 -7.31
C SER A 73 6.90 -5.16 -5.98
N ASP A 74 6.27 -4.10 -5.47
CA ASP A 74 5.58 -4.13 -4.19
C ASP A 74 4.37 -5.08 -4.22
N PRO A 75 4.37 -6.16 -3.41
CA PRO A 75 3.27 -7.11 -3.36
C PRO A 75 2.05 -6.57 -2.62
N GLY A 76 2.16 -5.40 -1.99
CA GLY A 76 1.15 -4.85 -1.11
C GLY A 76 1.26 -5.37 0.33
N PHE A 77 0.28 -5.02 1.14
CA PHE A 77 0.17 -5.39 2.54
C PHE A 77 -1.04 -6.27 2.80
N PHE A 78 -0.92 -7.20 3.76
CA PHE A 78 -2.02 -8.05 4.16
C PHE A 78 -3.11 -7.26 4.89
N ILE A 79 -4.36 -7.46 4.47
CA ILE A 79 -5.52 -6.85 5.12
C ILE A 79 -5.67 -7.46 6.52
N SER A 80 -5.92 -6.62 7.50
CA SER A 80 -6.15 -7.03 8.88
C SER A 80 -7.59 -6.78 9.33
N GLU A 81 -8.01 -7.52 10.32
CA GLU A 81 -9.29 -7.34 11.04
C GLU A 81 -9.07 -7.41 12.54
N ARG A 82 -10.04 -6.95 13.31
CA ARG A 82 -9.99 -7.08 14.78
C ARG A 82 -10.59 -8.40 15.22
N ASN A 83 -9.81 -9.14 16.01
CA ASN A 83 -10.30 -10.37 16.65
C ASN A 83 -11.12 -10.06 17.91
N SER A 84 -11.64 -11.12 18.57
CA SER A 84 -12.43 -11.03 19.82
C SER A 84 -11.69 -10.37 21.00
N PHE A 85 -10.37 -10.29 20.95
CA PHE A 85 -9.53 -9.62 21.95
C PHE A 85 -9.16 -8.19 21.54
N ASN A 86 -9.82 -7.64 20.53
CA ASN A 86 -9.58 -6.30 19.97
C ASN A 86 -8.13 -6.09 19.49
N LYS A 87 -7.49 -7.16 18.97
CA LYS A 87 -6.16 -7.14 18.36
C LYS A 87 -6.28 -7.25 16.85
N ASN A 88 -5.43 -6.52 16.13
CA ASN A 88 -5.33 -6.67 14.69
C ASN A 88 -4.70 -8.03 14.36
N VAL A 89 -5.37 -8.77 13.50
CA VAL A 89 -4.89 -10.03 12.92
C VAL A 89 -5.13 -10.02 11.42
N ILE A 90 -4.35 -10.80 10.67
CA ILE A 90 -4.56 -10.94 9.22
C ILE A 90 -5.97 -11.48 8.98
N LYS A 91 -6.73 -10.82 8.13
CA LYS A 91 -8.06 -11.25 7.69
C LYS A 91 -7.93 -12.52 6.83
N ILE A 92 -8.44 -13.65 7.36
CA ILE A 92 -8.40 -14.94 6.66
C ILE A 92 -9.84 -15.44 6.47
N ASN A 93 -10.22 -15.65 5.22
CA ASN A 93 -11.52 -16.22 4.87
C ASN A 93 -11.31 -17.51 4.05
N SER A 94 -11.84 -18.64 4.54
CA SER A 94 -11.75 -19.95 3.86
C SER A 94 -10.32 -20.32 3.41
N GLY A 95 -9.31 -20.03 4.25
CA GLY A 95 -7.90 -20.33 3.98
C GLY A 95 -7.23 -19.35 2.99
N LYS A 96 -7.84 -18.22 2.72
CA LYS A 96 -7.31 -17.15 1.88
C LYS A 96 -7.10 -15.89 2.68
N ALA A 97 -5.92 -15.30 2.58
CA ALA A 97 -5.62 -13.94 3.00
C ALA A 97 -5.69 -13.01 1.78
N PHE A 98 -5.66 -11.70 1.99
CA PHE A 98 -5.79 -10.72 0.92
C PHE A 98 -4.76 -9.62 1.07
N LEU A 99 -4.19 -9.17 -0.06
CA LEU A 99 -3.24 -8.07 -0.11
C LEU A 99 -3.85 -6.90 -0.87
N ILE A 100 -3.64 -5.70 -0.34
CA ILE A 100 -3.86 -4.44 -1.06
C ILE A 100 -2.50 -3.93 -1.50
N GLY A 101 -2.34 -3.62 -2.78
CA GLY A 101 -1.13 -3.02 -3.32
C GLY A 101 -1.40 -1.75 -4.10
N ASP A 102 -0.41 -0.87 -4.14
CA ASP A 102 -0.50 0.43 -4.81
C ASP A 102 -0.45 0.33 -6.34
N GLY A 103 0.15 -0.72 -6.88
CA GLY A 103 0.14 -1.02 -8.30
C GLY A 103 0.87 0.00 -9.17
N PHE A 104 2.04 0.44 -8.74
CA PHE A 104 2.89 1.32 -9.56
C PHE A 104 3.32 0.64 -10.85
N SER A 105 3.30 1.39 -11.95
CA SER A 105 3.73 0.97 -13.28
C SER A 105 4.28 2.16 -14.06
N ASP A 106 4.90 1.90 -15.23
CA ASP A 106 5.42 2.95 -16.10
C ASP A 106 4.34 3.91 -16.64
N THR A 107 3.08 3.45 -16.66
CA THR A 107 1.95 4.20 -17.21
C THR A 107 1.06 4.83 -16.14
N GLY A 108 1.27 4.53 -14.86
CA GLY A 108 0.47 5.07 -13.77
C GLY A 108 0.44 4.18 -12.53
N GLN A 109 -0.45 4.52 -11.64
CA GLN A 109 -0.67 3.79 -10.40
C GLN A 109 -2.07 3.15 -10.42
N PHE A 110 -2.11 1.81 -10.39
CA PHE A 110 -3.31 1.00 -10.52
C PHE A 110 -3.45 0.07 -9.31
N PRO A 111 -4.00 0.56 -8.20
CA PRO A 111 -4.18 -0.23 -6.99
C PRO A 111 -4.92 -1.54 -7.24
N PHE A 112 -4.56 -2.55 -6.44
CA PHE A 112 -5.06 -3.89 -6.67
C PHE A 112 -5.41 -4.65 -5.39
N ILE A 113 -6.18 -5.72 -5.55
CA ILE A 113 -6.41 -6.76 -4.55
C ILE A 113 -5.90 -8.08 -5.09
N ASP A 114 -4.99 -8.71 -4.35
CA ASP A 114 -4.57 -10.09 -4.57
C ASP A 114 -5.13 -10.99 -3.46
N GLN A 115 -5.68 -12.13 -3.85
CA GLN A 115 -5.96 -13.25 -2.95
C GLN A 115 -4.71 -14.09 -2.80
N PHE A 116 -4.36 -14.42 -1.56
CA PHE A 116 -3.21 -15.22 -1.19
C PHE A 116 -3.65 -16.52 -0.52
N ASP A 117 -3.27 -17.67 -1.08
CA ASP A 117 -3.56 -18.97 -0.48
C ASP A 117 -2.61 -19.23 0.70
N THR A 118 -3.16 -19.43 1.91
CA THR A 118 -2.35 -19.62 3.11
C THR A 118 -1.62 -20.95 3.18
N LYS A 119 -1.86 -21.88 2.24
CA LYS A 119 -1.23 -23.22 2.18
C LYS A 119 -0.25 -23.33 1.02
N SER A 120 -0.67 -22.97 -0.20
CA SER A 120 0.19 -23.04 -1.40
C SER A 120 1.06 -21.80 -1.57
N PHE A 121 0.72 -20.68 -0.91
CA PHE A 121 1.36 -19.37 -1.03
C PHE A 121 1.23 -18.73 -2.43
N GLU A 122 0.32 -19.24 -3.22
CA GLU A 122 0.00 -18.69 -4.54
C GLU A 122 -0.85 -17.43 -4.43
N LYS A 123 -0.58 -16.49 -5.33
CA LYS A 123 -1.38 -15.26 -5.48
C LYS A 123 -2.27 -15.32 -6.69
N LYS A 124 -3.47 -14.75 -6.56
CA LYS A 124 -4.41 -14.53 -7.66
C LYS A 124 -4.94 -13.11 -7.62
N ARG A 125 -4.75 -12.34 -8.70
CA ARG A 125 -5.34 -11.01 -8.86
C ARG A 125 -6.86 -11.12 -8.89
N LEU A 126 -7.54 -10.47 -7.95
CA LEU A 126 -9.00 -10.38 -7.90
C LEU A 126 -9.51 -9.09 -8.53
N TYR A 127 -8.76 -8.02 -8.34
CA TYR A 127 -9.11 -6.68 -8.81
C TYR A 127 -7.85 -5.89 -9.12
N GLN A 128 -7.92 -5.04 -10.13
CA GLN A 128 -6.94 -3.97 -10.38
C GLN A 128 -7.69 -2.76 -10.93
N SER A 129 -7.40 -1.57 -10.40
CA SER A 129 -7.90 -0.32 -10.93
C SER A 129 -7.46 -0.11 -12.38
N SER A 130 -8.34 0.46 -13.19
CA SER A 130 -8.06 0.78 -14.60
C SER A 130 -8.34 2.24 -14.95
N TYR A 131 -8.50 3.09 -13.93
CA TYR A 131 -8.73 4.52 -14.17
C TYR A 131 -7.46 5.19 -14.73
N LEU A 132 -7.61 5.94 -15.82
CA LEU A 132 -6.55 6.74 -16.42
C LEU A 132 -6.65 8.22 -16.05
N ASP A 133 -7.86 8.68 -15.70
CA ASP A 133 -8.20 10.06 -15.37
C ASP A 133 -8.49 10.30 -13.89
N LYS A 134 -8.53 9.22 -13.09
CA LYS A 134 -8.82 9.24 -11.65
C LYS A 134 -7.83 8.41 -10.89
N TYR A 135 -7.65 8.75 -9.62
CA TYR A 135 -6.90 7.94 -8.68
C TYR A 135 -7.86 7.24 -7.71
N GLU A 136 -7.71 5.94 -7.61
CA GLU A 136 -8.44 5.08 -6.68
C GLU A 136 -7.49 4.61 -5.58
N SER A 137 -7.87 4.79 -4.31
CA SER A 137 -7.19 4.17 -3.17
C SER A 137 -8.09 3.08 -2.60
N ILE A 138 -7.55 1.89 -2.38
CA ILE A 138 -8.29 0.79 -1.77
C ILE A 138 -7.94 0.76 -0.28
N TYR A 139 -8.97 0.78 0.59
CA TYR A 139 -8.79 0.79 2.05
C TYR A 139 -9.13 -0.54 2.71
N ASP A 140 -10.11 -1.26 2.18
CA ASP A 140 -10.51 -2.56 2.70
C ASP A 140 -11.21 -3.40 1.62
N PHE A 141 -11.28 -4.70 1.88
CA PHE A 141 -11.98 -5.67 1.06
C PHE A 141 -12.79 -6.63 1.92
N ASP A 142 -14.09 -6.73 1.63
CA ASP A 142 -14.97 -7.76 2.20
C ASP A 142 -15.00 -8.97 1.25
N PRO A 143 -14.34 -10.09 1.59
CA PRO A 143 -14.27 -11.25 0.70
C PRO A 143 -15.61 -12.01 0.59
N VAL A 144 -16.52 -11.83 1.55
CA VAL A 144 -17.84 -12.49 1.54
C VAL A 144 -18.77 -11.76 0.58
N LYS A 145 -18.85 -10.43 0.71
CA LYS A 145 -19.64 -9.58 -0.18
C LYS A 145 -18.97 -9.32 -1.53
N LYS A 146 -17.66 -9.60 -1.64
CA LYS A 146 -16.81 -9.22 -2.79
C LYS A 146 -16.88 -7.71 -3.05
N GLU A 147 -16.82 -6.94 -1.99
CA GLU A 147 -16.98 -5.48 -2.00
C GLU A 147 -15.71 -4.81 -1.51
N LEU A 148 -15.23 -3.81 -2.26
CA LEU A 148 -14.12 -2.94 -1.89
C LEU A 148 -14.65 -1.68 -1.19
N PHE A 149 -13.92 -1.20 -0.20
CA PHE A 149 -14.05 0.15 0.32
C PHE A 149 -12.94 1.00 -0.31
N VAL A 150 -13.34 1.97 -1.13
CA VAL A 150 -12.41 2.78 -1.94
C VAL A 150 -12.64 4.26 -1.76
N ARG A 151 -11.59 5.05 -1.98
CA ARG A 151 -11.62 6.49 -2.15
C ARG A 151 -11.22 6.80 -3.59
N ILE A 152 -12.01 7.63 -4.27
CA ILE A 152 -11.76 8.03 -5.65
C ILE A 152 -11.67 9.55 -5.70
N GLU A 153 -10.65 10.04 -6.43
CA GLU A 153 -10.39 11.45 -6.68
C GLU A 153 -9.84 11.68 -8.09
N SER A 154 -9.95 12.92 -8.56
CA SER A 154 -9.35 13.36 -9.81
C SER A 154 -8.88 14.81 -9.70
N SER A 155 -8.37 15.37 -10.79
CA SER A 155 -8.06 16.81 -10.86
C SER A 155 -9.27 17.72 -10.70
N VAL A 156 -10.48 17.19 -10.95
CA VAL A 156 -11.75 17.95 -10.89
C VAL A 156 -12.72 17.42 -9.83
N ASP A 157 -12.57 16.16 -9.42
CA ASP A 157 -13.43 15.53 -8.41
C ASP A 157 -12.72 15.51 -7.05
N PHE A 158 -13.27 16.18 -6.06
CA PHE A 158 -12.75 16.11 -4.69
C PHE A 158 -12.90 14.69 -4.12
N PRO A 159 -11.93 14.21 -3.31
CA PRO A 159 -11.93 12.84 -2.80
C PRO A 159 -13.22 12.47 -2.09
N ASN A 160 -13.86 11.38 -2.54
CA ASN A 160 -15.04 10.80 -1.90
C ASN A 160 -14.89 9.28 -1.75
N TYR A 161 -15.64 8.71 -0.81
CA TYR A 161 -15.60 7.29 -0.50
C TYR A 161 -16.77 6.55 -1.12
N PHE A 162 -16.50 5.31 -1.51
CA PHE A 162 -17.46 4.45 -2.20
C PHE A 162 -17.29 3.00 -1.73
N PHE A 163 -18.39 2.24 -1.83
CA PHE A 163 -18.32 0.79 -1.95
C PHE A 163 -18.39 0.38 -3.41
N LYS A 164 -17.53 -0.58 -3.81
CA LYS A 164 -17.43 -1.07 -5.18
C LYS A 164 -17.50 -2.58 -5.17
N THR A 165 -18.50 -3.15 -5.87
CA THR A 165 -18.61 -4.60 -6.04
C THR A 165 -17.72 -5.09 -7.18
N LEU A 166 -17.02 -6.22 -6.98
CA LEU A 166 -16.11 -6.76 -8.00
C LEU A 166 -16.85 -7.32 -9.23
N SER A 167 -18.08 -7.84 -9.03
CA SER A 167 -18.81 -8.54 -10.08
C SER A 167 -19.53 -7.62 -11.06
N GLU A 168 -19.96 -6.44 -10.61
CA GLU A 168 -20.87 -5.57 -11.37
C GLU A 168 -20.27 -4.21 -11.71
N ASN A 169 -19.05 -3.95 -11.25
CA ASN A 169 -18.43 -2.61 -11.31
C ASN A 169 -19.35 -1.51 -10.76
N ASN A 170 -20.27 -1.90 -9.87
CA ASN A 170 -21.24 -1.01 -9.27
C ASN A 170 -20.56 -0.19 -8.17
N LEU A 171 -20.71 1.14 -8.29
CA LEU A 171 -20.07 2.11 -7.42
C LEU A 171 -21.14 2.82 -6.59
N ARG A 172 -21.23 2.47 -5.29
CA ARG A 172 -22.16 3.08 -4.35
C ARG A 172 -21.46 4.14 -3.53
N LYS A 173 -21.81 5.40 -3.80
CA LYS A 173 -21.24 6.56 -3.10
C LYS A 173 -21.66 6.59 -1.62
N ILE A 174 -20.70 6.87 -0.73
CA ILE A 174 -20.90 6.95 0.73
C ILE A 174 -20.84 8.40 1.20
N THR A 175 -19.91 9.19 0.65
CA THR A 175 -19.70 10.58 1.05
C THR A 175 -19.93 11.53 -0.11
N SER A 176 -20.24 12.79 0.20
CA SER A 176 -20.43 13.87 -0.79
C SER A 176 -19.66 15.11 -0.35
N PHE A 177 -18.38 14.91 -0.05
CA PHE A 177 -17.51 16.02 0.32
C PHE A 177 -17.32 16.97 -0.85
N GLN A 178 -17.37 18.27 -0.53
CA GLN A 178 -17.12 19.34 -1.47
C GLN A 178 -15.68 19.84 -1.32
N SER A 179 -15.10 20.28 -2.42
CA SER A 179 -13.76 20.86 -2.36
C SER A 179 -13.77 22.17 -1.55
N PRO A 180 -12.94 22.31 -0.52
CA PRO A 180 -12.74 23.60 0.14
C PRO A 180 -11.91 24.57 -0.73
N PHE A 181 -11.39 24.10 -1.86
CA PHE A 181 -10.45 24.80 -2.74
C PHE A 181 -11.11 25.26 -4.05
N GLU A 182 -12.43 25.42 -4.08
CA GLU A 182 -13.17 25.85 -5.28
C GLU A 182 -12.59 27.12 -5.93
N LYS A 183 -12.03 28.03 -5.12
CA LYS A 183 -11.44 29.28 -5.62
C LYS A 183 -10.14 29.10 -6.40
N ILE A 184 -9.49 27.96 -6.27
CA ILE A 184 -8.21 27.66 -6.92
C ILE A 184 -8.26 26.39 -7.80
N LYS A 185 -9.46 25.84 -8.02
CA LYS A 185 -9.63 24.61 -8.83
C LYS A 185 -9.12 24.76 -10.27
N ASP A 186 -9.23 25.96 -10.82
CA ASP A 186 -8.84 26.30 -12.18
C ASP A 186 -7.38 26.84 -12.26
N ALA A 187 -6.59 26.71 -11.18
CA ALA A 187 -5.18 27.04 -11.21
C ALA A 187 -4.44 26.16 -12.22
N TYR A 188 -3.65 26.79 -13.08
CA TYR A 188 -2.84 26.06 -14.05
C TYR A 188 -1.84 25.16 -13.33
N LYS A 189 -1.73 23.93 -13.81
CA LYS A 189 -0.84 22.91 -13.24
C LYS A 189 -0.13 22.17 -14.37
N GLU A 190 1.20 22.07 -14.29
CA GLU A 190 2.02 21.37 -15.27
C GLU A 190 3.16 20.62 -14.60
N VAL A 191 3.47 19.43 -15.11
CA VAL A 191 4.69 18.69 -14.73
C VAL A 191 5.81 19.15 -15.68
N ILE A 192 6.76 19.88 -15.14
CA ILE A 192 7.96 20.30 -15.87
C ILE A 192 9.08 19.30 -15.64
N LYS A 193 9.84 19.00 -16.71
CA LYS A 193 11.06 18.19 -16.66
C LYS A 193 12.25 19.04 -17.06
N TYR A 194 13.36 18.89 -16.36
CA TYR A 194 14.58 19.62 -16.64
C TYR A 194 15.80 18.80 -16.23
N GLN A 195 16.96 19.12 -16.80
CA GLN A 195 18.22 18.47 -16.42
C GLN A 195 19.01 19.36 -15.48
N ARG A 196 19.55 18.76 -14.43
CA ARG A 196 20.56 19.35 -13.58
C ARG A 196 21.90 19.43 -14.35
N SER A 197 22.81 20.31 -13.93
CA SER A 197 24.10 20.53 -14.59
C SER A 197 24.98 19.29 -14.73
N ASP A 198 24.79 18.28 -13.89
CA ASP A 198 25.47 16.98 -13.94
C ASP A 198 24.74 15.92 -14.80
N GLY A 199 23.69 16.33 -15.53
CA GLY A 199 22.94 15.46 -16.42
C GLY A 199 21.79 14.69 -15.77
N LEU A 200 21.59 14.83 -14.44
CA LEU A 200 20.45 14.18 -13.77
C LEU A 200 19.13 14.80 -14.20
N GLU A 201 18.21 13.98 -14.70
CA GLU A 201 16.85 14.40 -15.03
C GLU A 201 16.06 14.63 -13.75
N LEU A 202 15.44 15.79 -13.64
CA LEU A 202 14.59 16.20 -12.53
C LEU A 202 13.20 16.55 -13.06
N SER A 203 12.22 16.46 -12.19
CA SER A 203 10.86 16.92 -12.47
C SER A 203 10.32 17.75 -11.32
N GLY A 204 9.41 18.65 -11.64
CA GLY A 204 8.69 19.46 -10.67
C GLY A 204 7.26 19.72 -11.14
N VAL A 205 6.37 20.06 -10.22
CA VAL A 205 5.02 20.49 -10.57
C VAL A 205 4.94 22.00 -10.41
N LEU A 206 4.67 22.69 -11.52
CA LEU A 206 4.43 24.13 -11.56
C LEU A 206 2.95 24.39 -11.29
N TYR A 207 2.65 25.29 -10.36
CA TYR A 207 1.33 25.85 -10.15
C TYR A 207 1.37 27.35 -10.45
N LEU A 208 0.44 27.84 -11.26
CA LEU A 208 0.27 29.27 -11.51
C LEU A 208 -1.06 29.76 -10.91
N PRO A 209 -1.14 31.05 -10.57
CA PRO A 209 -2.39 31.63 -10.06
C PRO A 209 -3.57 31.41 -11.01
N VAL A 210 -4.77 31.33 -10.47
CA VAL A 210 -6.01 31.32 -11.26
C VAL A 210 -6.05 32.56 -12.16
N ASN A 211 -6.42 32.36 -13.44
CA ASN A 211 -6.45 33.39 -14.49
C ASN A 211 -5.10 33.98 -14.89
N TYR A 212 -3.97 33.34 -14.52
CA TYR A 212 -2.68 33.77 -15.03
C TYR A 212 -2.61 33.65 -16.56
N ASN A 213 -2.26 34.73 -17.22
CA ASN A 213 -2.09 34.70 -18.68
C ASN A 213 -0.74 34.08 -19.04
N LEU A 214 -0.75 32.85 -19.59
CA LEU A 214 0.45 32.13 -20.01
C LEU A 214 1.27 32.88 -21.10
N GLN A 215 0.65 33.80 -21.86
CA GLN A 215 1.33 34.63 -22.83
C GLN A 215 1.94 35.88 -22.20
N SER A 216 1.62 36.18 -20.95
CA SER A 216 2.22 37.26 -20.22
C SER A 216 3.70 37.00 -19.93
N LYS A 217 4.54 38.02 -20.05
CA LYS A 217 5.93 37.99 -19.58
C LYS A 217 6.09 38.51 -18.17
N GLU A 218 4.99 38.69 -17.46
CA GLU A 218 4.99 39.14 -16.08
C GLU A 218 5.70 38.14 -15.17
N LYS A 219 6.67 38.63 -14.40
CA LYS A 219 7.38 37.81 -13.41
C LYS A 219 6.64 37.86 -12.09
N LEU A 220 6.30 36.71 -11.58
CA LEU A 220 5.66 36.56 -10.27
C LEU A 220 6.67 36.10 -9.21
N PRO A 221 6.46 36.46 -7.95
CA PRO A 221 7.14 35.79 -6.84
C PRO A 221 6.91 34.29 -6.88
N MET A 222 7.95 33.49 -6.62
CA MET A 222 7.89 32.03 -6.66
C MET A 222 8.22 31.45 -5.29
N ILE A 223 7.44 30.45 -4.87
CA ILE A 223 7.76 29.57 -3.74
C ILE A 223 8.22 28.24 -4.31
N LEU A 224 9.47 27.86 -4.02
CA LEU A 224 9.99 26.54 -4.33
C LEU A 224 9.86 25.64 -3.10
N TRP A 225 9.16 24.52 -3.25
CA TRP A 225 9.07 23.48 -2.25
C TRP A 225 9.80 22.22 -2.75
N ALA A 226 10.83 21.80 -2.01
CA ALA A 226 11.54 20.56 -2.28
C ALA A 226 11.69 19.75 -0.99
N TYR A 227 11.46 18.45 -1.06
CA TYR A 227 11.62 17.54 0.07
C TYR A 227 12.49 16.35 -0.36
N PRO A 228 13.60 16.04 0.34
CA PRO A 228 14.39 14.87 0.05
C PRO A 228 13.60 13.61 0.45
N ARG A 229 13.54 12.62 -0.42
CA ARG A 229 12.98 11.29 -0.13
C ARG A 229 14.09 10.30 0.20
#